data_63002dd3bbe9a9e0130472abaed58489
#
_entry.id   63002dd3bbe9a9e0130472abaed58489
#
_cell.length_a   1.000
_cell.length_b   1.000
_cell.length_c   1.000
_cell.angle_alpha   90.00
_cell.angle_beta   90.00
_cell.angle_gamma   90.00
#
_symmetry.space_group_name_H-M   'P 1'
#
loop_
_entity.id
_entity.type
_entity.pdbx_description
1 polymer ?
#
loop_
_entity_poly.entity_id
_entity_poly.type
_entity_poly.pdbx_seq_one_letter_code
_entity_poly.pdbx_strand_id
1 'polypeptide(L)'
;FVMSLLLEDYKTNGKGDIDKLVLDVLDVQGFEAFTKEPLSPSSADPMELVNDIENIIHDTTGFEIDLFDGLLREYFTLSRKCGINLKVLYKFYVAKNVLNQFRQDHGYKEGHYIKVWNGKEDNVVMLSFLEGDDAPTIKALYEKLEKAYAKA
;
A
#
# COMPACT_ATOMS: atom_id res chain seq x y z
N PHE A 1 -1.43 -2.34 8.23
CA PHE A 1 -1.35 -2.91 9.59
C PHE A 1 0.01 -2.62 10.23
N VAL A 2 1.14 -3.04 9.62
CA VAL A 2 2.50 -2.80 10.13
C VAL A 2 2.76 -1.31 10.36
N MET A 3 2.47 -0.45 9.37
CA MET A 3 2.62 1.00 9.52
C MET A 3 1.76 1.59 10.65
N SER A 4 0.59 1.02 10.90
CA SER A 4 -0.26 1.45 12.02
C SER A 4 0.34 1.08 13.37
N LEU A 5 0.95 -0.09 13.48
CA LEU A 5 1.68 -0.51 14.69
C LEU A 5 2.91 0.36 14.93
N LEU A 6 3.69 0.65 13.88
CA LEU A 6 4.84 1.53 13.95
C LEU A 6 4.46 2.94 14.40
N LEU A 7 3.38 3.51 13.85
CA LEU A 7 2.83 4.80 14.27
C LEU A 7 2.39 4.80 15.73
N GLU A 8 1.75 3.72 16.20
CA GLU A 8 1.30 3.60 17.57
C GLU A 8 2.48 3.47 18.55
N ASP A 9 3.48 2.66 18.19
CA ASP A 9 4.71 2.55 18.97
C ASP A 9 5.47 3.87 19.02
N TYR A 10 5.59 4.56 17.89
CA TYR A 10 6.22 5.89 17.82
C TYR A 10 5.50 6.91 18.71
N LYS A 11 4.17 6.91 18.76
CA LYS A 11 3.40 7.76 19.65
C LYS A 11 3.59 7.44 21.12
N THR A 12 3.67 6.14 21.44
CA THR A 12 3.70 5.65 22.83
C THR A 12 5.10 5.70 23.42
N ASN A 13 6.08 5.21 22.69
CA ASN A 13 7.46 5.00 23.14
C ASN A 13 8.44 5.98 22.52
N GLY A 14 8.08 6.59 21.39
CA GLY A 14 8.88 7.56 20.69
C GLY A 14 8.64 9.01 21.17
N LYS A 15 8.82 9.94 20.26
CA LYS A 15 8.76 11.37 20.56
C LYS A 15 7.36 11.98 20.40
N GLY A 16 6.36 11.17 20.09
CA GLY A 16 4.95 11.56 20.08
C GLY A 16 4.52 12.58 19.00
N ASP A 17 5.44 13.00 18.15
CA ASP A 17 5.23 14.04 17.13
C ASP A 17 5.13 13.41 15.73
N ILE A 18 3.91 13.38 15.19
CA ILE A 18 3.65 12.82 13.85
C ILE A 18 4.32 13.66 12.76
N ASP A 19 4.35 14.98 12.91
CA ASP A 19 4.97 15.86 11.91
C ASP A 19 6.48 15.60 11.84
N LYS A 20 7.10 15.36 13.00
CA LYS A 20 8.50 14.96 13.05
C LYS A 20 8.72 13.59 12.43
N LEU A 21 7.84 12.58 12.69
CA LEU A 21 7.94 11.27 12.06
C LEU A 21 7.88 11.39 10.53
N VAL A 22 7.00 12.24 9.99
CA VAL A 22 6.92 12.48 8.55
C VAL A 22 8.23 13.05 8.01
N LEU A 23 8.82 14.04 8.71
CA LEU A 23 10.11 14.62 8.33
C LEU A 23 11.24 13.56 8.38
N ASP A 24 11.29 12.78 9.45
CA ASP A 24 12.28 11.70 9.60
C ASP A 24 12.16 10.68 8.44
N VAL A 25 10.93 10.33 8.00
CA VAL A 25 10.71 9.46 6.82
C VAL A 25 11.25 10.09 5.53
N LEU A 26 11.07 11.40 5.35
CA LEU A 26 11.55 12.10 4.15
C LEU A 26 13.09 12.14 4.06
N ASP A 27 13.77 12.09 5.20
CA ASP A 27 15.23 12.10 5.31
C ASP A 27 15.85 10.69 5.21
N VAL A 28 15.04 9.62 5.24
CA VAL A 28 15.56 8.24 5.12
C VAL A 28 16.24 8.03 3.78
N GLN A 29 17.43 7.45 3.81
CA GLN A 29 18.17 7.09 2.61
C GLN A 29 17.33 6.21 1.69
N GLY A 30 17.23 6.59 0.41
CA GLY A 30 16.47 5.89 -0.61
C GLY A 30 15.06 6.42 -0.83
N PHE A 31 14.52 7.27 0.06
CA PHE A 31 13.20 7.87 -0.14
C PHE A 31 13.13 8.71 -1.42
N GLU A 32 14.13 9.56 -1.66
CA GLU A 32 14.16 10.39 -2.87
C GLU A 32 14.13 9.54 -4.15
N ALA A 33 14.93 8.47 -4.21
CA ALA A 33 14.93 7.54 -5.33
C ALA A 33 13.57 6.83 -5.46
N PHE A 34 12.96 6.41 -4.34
CA PHE A 34 11.64 5.79 -4.34
C PHE A 34 10.54 6.72 -4.88
N THR A 35 10.69 8.03 -4.71
CA THR A 35 9.70 9.01 -5.21
C THR A 35 9.88 9.35 -6.69
N LYS A 36 11.11 9.39 -7.19
CA LYS A 36 11.44 10.00 -8.49
C LYS A 36 11.82 9.01 -9.58
N GLU A 37 12.35 7.84 -9.22
CA GLU A 37 12.81 6.90 -10.23
C GLU A 37 11.65 6.32 -11.04
N PRO A 38 11.81 6.23 -12.37
CA PRO A 38 10.83 5.57 -13.20
C PRO A 38 10.74 4.09 -12.83
N LEU A 39 9.55 3.52 -12.97
CA LEU A 39 9.34 2.09 -12.80
C LEU A 39 10.08 1.35 -13.92
N SER A 40 11.04 0.54 -13.54
CA SER A 40 11.66 -0.45 -14.44
C SER A 40 11.09 -1.84 -14.11
N PRO A 41 10.94 -2.72 -15.10
CA PRO A 41 10.61 -4.11 -14.82
C PRO A 41 11.62 -4.69 -13.83
N SER A 42 11.15 -5.36 -12.79
CA SER A 42 12.04 -6.00 -11.83
C SER A 42 12.85 -7.09 -12.52
N SER A 43 14.17 -7.02 -12.39
CA SER A 43 15.09 -8.08 -12.82
C SER A 43 15.55 -8.94 -11.63
N ALA A 44 15.00 -8.73 -10.45
CA ALA A 44 15.37 -9.46 -9.25
C ALA A 44 14.89 -10.92 -9.34
N ASP A 45 15.70 -11.83 -8.82
CA ASP A 45 15.32 -13.23 -8.65
C ASP A 45 14.10 -13.33 -7.73
N PRO A 46 13.06 -14.10 -8.09
CA PRO A 46 11.90 -14.31 -7.22
C PRO A 46 12.25 -14.80 -5.81
N MET A 47 13.27 -15.65 -5.67
CA MET A 47 13.71 -16.13 -4.35
C MET A 47 14.40 -15.03 -3.54
N GLU A 48 15.15 -14.14 -4.18
CA GLU A 48 15.72 -12.96 -3.53
C GLU A 48 14.60 -12.05 -2.99
N LEU A 49 13.56 -11.80 -3.78
CA LEU A 49 12.41 -11.00 -3.34
C LEU A 49 11.67 -11.64 -2.15
N VAL A 50 11.50 -12.97 -2.15
CA VAL A 50 10.89 -13.69 -1.02
C VAL A 50 11.73 -13.52 0.24
N ASN A 51 13.05 -13.70 0.15
CA ASN A 51 13.95 -13.53 1.28
C ASN A 51 13.92 -12.08 1.82
N ASP A 52 13.92 -11.08 0.94
CA ASP A 52 13.83 -9.67 1.34
C ASP A 52 12.50 -9.39 2.08
N ILE A 53 11.38 -9.97 1.62
CA ILE A 53 10.08 -9.86 2.29
C ILE A 53 10.11 -10.53 3.66
N GLU A 54 10.67 -11.74 3.76
CA GLU A 54 10.78 -12.47 5.04
C GLU A 54 11.64 -11.70 6.04
N ASN A 55 12.75 -11.09 5.60
CA ASN A 55 13.60 -10.26 6.45
C ASN A 55 12.82 -9.06 7.01
N ILE A 56 12.10 -8.30 6.16
CA ILE A 56 11.28 -7.17 6.61
C ILE A 56 10.19 -7.62 7.60
N ILE A 57 9.55 -8.77 7.37
CA ILE A 57 8.56 -9.32 8.31
C ILE A 57 9.22 -9.67 9.65
N HIS A 58 10.38 -10.31 9.61
CA HIS A 58 11.13 -10.66 10.80
C HIS A 58 11.51 -9.41 11.61
N ASP A 59 12.06 -8.38 10.95
CA ASP A 59 12.49 -7.15 11.59
C ASP A 59 11.32 -6.36 12.18
N THR A 60 10.13 -6.46 11.56
CA THR A 60 8.91 -5.86 12.11
C THR A 60 8.37 -6.59 13.34
N THR A 61 8.66 -7.87 13.53
CA THR A 61 8.21 -8.63 14.72
C THR A 61 9.05 -8.37 15.95
N GLY A 62 10.34 -8.04 15.77
CA GLY A 62 11.26 -7.62 16.83
C GLY A 62 11.51 -6.11 16.85
N PHE A 63 10.56 -5.32 16.36
CA PHE A 63 10.73 -3.90 16.13
C PHE A 63 11.12 -3.13 17.40
N GLU A 64 12.22 -2.40 17.28
CA GLU A 64 12.65 -1.36 18.22
C GLU A 64 12.67 -0.03 17.45
N ILE A 65 12.26 1.06 18.10
CA ILE A 65 12.13 2.38 17.46
C ILE A 65 13.44 2.87 16.82
N ASP A 66 14.57 2.48 17.38
CA ASP A 66 15.91 2.85 16.87
C ASP A 66 16.25 2.16 15.53
N LEU A 67 15.49 1.10 15.15
CA LEU A 67 15.65 0.38 13.89
C LEU A 67 14.75 0.93 12.77
N PHE A 68 13.94 1.95 13.04
CA PHE A 68 12.93 2.49 12.12
C PHE A 68 13.51 2.93 10.77
N ASP A 69 14.63 3.65 10.79
CA ASP A 69 15.29 4.12 9.54
C ASP A 69 15.80 2.96 8.69
N GLY A 70 16.36 1.93 9.34
CA GLY A 70 16.80 0.70 8.68
C GLY A 70 15.66 0.00 7.96
N LEU A 71 14.57 -0.23 8.68
CA LEU A 71 13.37 -0.88 8.17
C LEU A 71 12.76 -0.11 6.98
N LEU A 72 12.66 1.21 7.05
CA LEU A 72 12.15 2.04 5.95
C LEU A 72 13.05 1.98 4.72
N ARG A 73 14.37 2.01 4.89
CA ARG A 73 15.33 1.90 3.80
C ARG A 73 15.18 0.56 3.08
N GLU A 74 15.04 -0.53 3.81
CA GLU A 74 14.79 -1.86 3.25
C GLU A 74 13.46 -1.92 2.51
N TYR A 75 12.42 -1.37 3.09
CA TYR A 75 11.11 -1.26 2.45
C TYR A 75 11.14 -0.48 1.14
N PHE A 76 11.82 0.67 1.09
CA PHE A 76 11.97 1.43 -0.15
C PHE A 76 12.77 0.67 -1.20
N THR A 77 13.83 -0.02 -0.78
CA THR A 77 14.67 -0.84 -1.66
C THR A 77 13.87 -2.00 -2.25
N LEU A 78 13.16 -2.75 -1.42
CA LEU A 78 12.31 -3.85 -1.87
C LEU A 78 11.19 -3.37 -2.80
N SER A 79 10.51 -2.27 -2.46
CA SER A 79 9.47 -1.69 -3.30
C SER A 79 10.00 -1.38 -4.71
N ARG A 80 11.19 -0.79 -4.80
CA ARG A 80 11.84 -0.49 -6.09
C ARG A 80 12.22 -1.76 -6.86
N LYS A 81 12.75 -2.79 -6.20
CA LYS A 81 13.00 -4.11 -6.81
C LYS A 81 11.72 -4.71 -7.40
N CYS A 82 10.58 -4.50 -6.76
CA CYS A 82 9.26 -4.91 -7.27
C CYS A 82 8.69 -4.00 -8.37
N GLY A 83 9.42 -2.98 -8.82
CA GLY A 83 8.93 -2.01 -9.81
C GLY A 83 7.89 -1.03 -9.24
N ILE A 84 7.86 -0.85 -7.92
CA ILE A 84 6.92 0.03 -7.22
C ILE A 84 7.64 1.29 -6.75
N ASN A 85 7.12 2.45 -7.11
CA ASN A 85 7.50 3.74 -6.54
C ASN A 85 6.37 4.33 -5.70
N LEU A 86 6.60 5.48 -5.07
CA LEU A 86 5.60 6.12 -4.22
C LEU A 86 4.28 6.41 -4.95
N LYS A 87 4.33 6.84 -6.22
CA LYS A 87 3.14 7.13 -7.02
C LYS A 87 2.29 5.86 -7.23
N VAL A 88 2.92 4.76 -7.57
CA VAL A 88 2.25 3.46 -7.77
C VAL A 88 1.71 2.94 -6.44
N LEU A 89 2.52 2.96 -5.38
CA LEU A 89 2.07 2.54 -4.05
C LEU A 89 0.85 3.33 -3.59
N TYR A 90 0.90 4.65 -3.70
CA TYR A 90 -0.21 5.54 -3.34
C TYR A 90 -1.48 5.21 -4.13
N LYS A 91 -1.36 5.04 -5.45
CA LYS A 91 -2.47 4.69 -6.35
C LYS A 91 -3.19 3.41 -5.90
N PHE A 92 -2.45 2.34 -5.67
CA PHE A 92 -3.02 1.06 -5.24
C PHE A 92 -3.56 1.10 -3.82
N TYR A 93 -2.87 1.78 -2.91
CA TYR A 93 -3.30 1.92 -1.52
C TYR A 93 -4.63 2.68 -1.41
N VAL A 94 -4.74 3.82 -2.09
CA VAL A 94 -5.98 4.61 -2.12
C VAL A 94 -7.12 3.82 -2.76
N ALA A 95 -6.87 3.17 -3.90
CA ALA A 95 -7.89 2.35 -4.56
C ALA A 95 -8.39 1.21 -3.67
N LYS A 96 -7.48 0.54 -2.94
CA LYS A 96 -7.86 -0.51 -2.00
C LYS A 96 -8.72 0.01 -0.85
N ASN A 97 -8.40 1.19 -0.34
CA ASN A 97 -9.22 1.83 0.70
C ASN A 97 -10.62 2.19 0.18
N VAL A 98 -10.72 2.72 -1.05
CA VAL A 98 -12.02 2.99 -1.69
C VAL A 98 -12.83 1.71 -1.85
N LEU A 99 -12.23 0.61 -2.31
CA LEU A 99 -12.93 -0.68 -2.41
C LEU A 99 -13.36 -1.20 -1.03
N ASN A 100 -12.53 -1.05 -0.02
CA ASN A 100 -12.89 -1.47 1.34
C ASN A 100 -14.07 -0.66 1.89
N GLN A 101 -14.09 0.65 1.65
CA GLN A 101 -15.24 1.49 2.01
C GLN A 101 -16.49 1.05 1.24
N PHE A 102 -16.37 0.85 -0.08
CA PHE A 102 -17.45 0.36 -0.93
C PHE A 102 -18.06 -0.95 -0.41
N ARG A 103 -17.21 -1.91 -0.01
CA ARG A 103 -17.66 -3.17 0.59
C ARG A 103 -18.47 -2.97 1.85
N GLN A 104 -18.01 -2.06 2.75
CA GLN A 104 -18.75 -1.76 3.99
C GLN A 104 -20.12 -1.14 3.68
N ASP A 105 -20.18 -0.19 2.74
CA ASP A 105 -21.42 0.50 2.36
C ASP A 105 -22.44 -0.45 1.71
N HIS A 106 -21.98 -1.60 1.18
CA HIS A 106 -22.82 -2.61 0.53
C HIS A 106 -23.01 -3.89 1.36
N GLY A 107 -22.85 -3.82 2.67
CA GLY A 107 -23.21 -4.91 3.57
C GLY A 107 -22.19 -6.05 3.64
N TYR A 108 -20.90 -5.74 3.52
CA TYR A 108 -19.85 -6.76 3.65
C TYR A 108 -19.83 -7.42 5.03
N LYS A 109 -20.01 -6.65 6.10
CA LYS A 109 -20.05 -7.18 7.48
C LYS A 109 -21.29 -8.01 7.74
N GLU A 110 -22.39 -7.67 7.09
CA GLU A 110 -23.68 -8.35 7.19
C GLU A 110 -23.78 -9.58 6.28
N GLY A 111 -22.74 -9.85 5.48
CA GLY A 111 -22.69 -11.00 4.56
C GLY A 111 -23.55 -10.85 3.30
N HIS A 112 -24.02 -9.65 2.98
CA HIS A 112 -24.86 -9.38 1.81
C HIS A 112 -24.04 -8.94 0.57
N TYR A 113 -22.79 -8.58 0.76
CA TYR A 113 -21.94 -8.10 -0.33
C TYR A 113 -21.57 -9.23 -1.31
N ILE A 114 -21.76 -9.00 -2.59
CA ILE A 114 -21.35 -9.91 -3.63
C ILE A 114 -19.90 -9.61 -4.03
N LYS A 115 -18.98 -10.53 -3.77
CA LYS A 115 -17.55 -10.34 -4.02
C LYS A 115 -17.15 -10.59 -5.47
N VAL A 116 -17.91 -11.41 -6.20
CA VAL A 116 -17.62 -11.80 -7.59
C VAL A 116 -18.62 -11.15 -8.54
N TRP A 117 -18.14 -10.27 -9.42
CA TRP A 117 -18.92 -9.47 -10.36
C TRP A 117 -18.68 -9.99 -11.78
N ASN A 118 -19.72 -10.54 -12.42
CA ASN A 118 -19.60 -11.11 -13.78
C ASN A 118 -18.42 -12.07 -13.95
N GLY A 119 -18.19 -12.93 -12.95
CA GLY A 119 -17.14 -13.94 -12.96
C GLY A 119 -15.75 -13.45 -12.58
N LYS A 120 -15.59 -12.19 -12.18
CA LYS A 120 -14.32 -11.61 -11.71
C LYS A 120 -14.45 -11.14 -10.26
N GLU A 121 -13.41 -11.35 -9.47
CA GLU A 121 -13.36 -10.76 -8.12
C GLU A 121 -13.34 -9.23 -8.20
N ASP A 122 -13.96 -8.58 -7.24
CA ASP A 122 -14.04 -7.13 -7.10
C ASP A 122 -12.67 -6.43 -7.11
N ASN A 123 -11.63 -7.07 -6.54
CA ASN A 123 -10.25 -6.59 -6.64
C ASN A 123 -9.76 -6.51 -8.09
N VAL A 124 -10.06 -7.52 -8.90
CA VAL A 124 -9.66 -7.55 -10.31
C VAL A 124 -10.40 -6.47 -11.10
N VAL A 125 -11.69 -6.30 -10.82
CA VAL A 125 -12.49 -5.22 -11.43
C VAL A 125 -11.94 -3.86 -11.04
N MET A 126 -11.66 -3.62 -9.75
CA MET A 126 -11.06 -2.38 -9.28
C MET A 126 -9.72 -2.10 -9.98
N LEU A 127 -8.84 -3.11 -10.08
CA LEU A 127 -7.53 -2.95 -10.72
C LEU A 127 -7.67 -2.54 -12.19
N SER A 128 -8.67 -3.04 -12.92
CA SER A 128 -8.92 -2.64 -14.31
C SER A 128 -9.27 -1.15 -14.47
N PHE A 129 -9.75 -0.49 -13.40
CA PHE A 129 -10.03 0.94 -13.40
C PHE A 129 -8.81 1.81 -13.13
N LEU A 130 -7.68 1.19 -12.75
CA LEU A 130 -6.41 1.85 -12.46
C LEU A 130 -5.44 1.84 -13.66
N GLU A 131 -5.85 1.29 -14.79
CA GLU A 131 -5.05 1.30 -16.01
C GLU A 131 -4.78 2.75 -16.46
N GLY A 132 -3.52 3.05 -16.80
CA GLY A 132 -3.07 4.39 -17.15
C GLY A 132 -2.23 5.06 -16.06
N ASP A 133 -1.63 6.21 -16.40
CA ASP A 133 -0.65 6.89 -15.54
C ASP A 133 -1.28 7.67 -14.38
N ASP A 134 -2.51 8.14 -14.55
CA ASP A 134 -3.17 8.94 -13.53
C ASP A 134 -4.07 8.11 -12.61
N ALA A 135 -3.88 8.30 -11.30
CA ALA A 135 -4.78 7.72 -10.32
C ALA A 135 -6.16 8.40 -10.41
N PRO A 136 -7.26 7.63 -10.55
CA PRO A 136 -8.59 8.22 -10.49
C PRO A 136 -8.81 8.89 -9.12
N THR A 137 -9.62 9.94 -9.09
CA THR A 137 -10.05 10.49 -7.79
C THR A 137 -10.87 9.45 -7.02
N ILE A 138 -10.87 9.56 -5.69
CA ILE A 138 -11.67 8.69 -4.81
C ILE A 138 -13.12 8.60 -5.29
N LYS A 139 -13.73 9.75 -5.57
CA LYS A 139 -15.12 9.84 -6.07
C LYS A 139 -15.31 9.13 -7.41
N ALA A 140 -14.43 9.39 -8.37
CA ALA A 140 -14.53 8.78 -9.70
C ALA A 140 -14.35 7.26 -9.65
N LEU A 141 -13.45 6.75 -8.79
CA LEU A 141 -13.27 5.32 -8.60
C LEU A 141 -14.50 4.69 -7.94
N TYR A 142 -15.05 5.32 -6.91
CA TYR A 142 -16.26 4.86 -6.23
C TYR A 142 -17.44 4.75 -7.21
N GLU A 143 -17.70 5.78 -8.03
CA GLU A 143 -18.74 5.76 -9.05
C GLU A 143 -18.56 4.66 -10.10
N LYS A 144 -17.30 4.33 -10.46
CA LYS A 144 -17.01 3.19 -11.36
C LYS A 144 -17.35 1.86 -10.71
N LEU A 145 -17.02 1.70 -9.41
CA LEU A 145 -17.38 0.49 -8.65
C LEU A 145 -18.89 0.32 -8.57
N GLU A 146 -19.66 1.39 -8.25
CA GLU A 146 -21.13 1.34 -8.23
C GLU A 146 -21.72 0.88 -9.56
N LYS A 147 -21.23 1.44 -10.68
CA LYS A 147 -21.70 1.05 -12.03
C LYS A 147 -21.37 -0.40 -12.38
N ALA A 148 -20.25 -0.91 -11.90
CA ALA A 148 -19.87 -2.31 -12.11
C ALA A 148 -20.69 -3.25 -11.23
N TYR A 149 -20.88 -2.90 -9.96
CA TYR A 149 -21.64 -3.68 -8.99
C TYR A 149 -23.13 -3.79 -9.34
N ALA A 150 -23.74 -2.73 -9.84
CA ALA A 150 -25.15 -2.74 -10.27
C ALA A 150 -25.45 -3.69 -11.44
N LYS A 151 -24.40 -4.24 -12.08
CA LYS A 151 -24.49 -5.20 -13.18
C LYS A 151 -24.05 -6.61 -12.77
N ALA A 152 -23.70 -6.80 -11.50
CA ALA A 152 -23.16 -8.05 -10.96
C ALA A 152 -24.23 -9.15 -10.75
#